data_eb84e26514ddc468a7f4cd1d9dfa35c1
#
_entry.id   eb84e26514ddc468a7f4cd1d9dfa35c1
#
_cell.length_a   1.000
_cell.length_b   1.000
_cell.length_c   1.000
_cell.angle_alpha   90.00
_cell.angle_beta   90.00
_cell.angle_gamma   90.00
#
_symmetry.space_group_name_H-M   'P 1'
#
loop_
_entity.id
_entity.type
_entity.pdbx_description
1 polymer ?
#
loop_
_entity_poly.entity_id
_entity_poly.type
_entity_poly.pdbx_seq_one_letter_code
_entity_poly.pdbx_strand_id
1 'polypeptide(L)'
;RDNVALISFSGLKADPLLLPTKSLVTAKKKLSSLPGGGATPLANGLLEAFNMASAARSRSIKPIIILLSDGKGNMSLDGVGGRVKATKDTTYIASLIKRNAINNIFIDTSRRKTPMANELARELNGHYFQLPMANSASISKAVQQSI
;
A
#
# COMPACT_ATOMS: atom_id res chain seq x y z
N ARG A 1 -10.00 -8.07 -18.09
CA ARG A 1 -10.55 -7.29 -16.97
C ARG A 1 -9.76 -7.56 -15.69
N ASP A 2 -9.33 -6.51 -15.02
CA ASP A 2 -8.47 -6.61 -13.84
C ASP A 2 -9.25 -7.01 -12.59
N ASN A 3 -8.55 -7.67 -11.67
CA ASN A 3 -9.08 -7.92 -10.33
C ASN A 3 -8.61 -6.80 -9.39
N VAL A 4 -9.48 -6.39 -8.46
CA VAL A 4 -9.17 -5.41 -7.42
C VAL A 4 -9.33 -6.06 -6.07
N ALA A 5 -8.36 -5.86 -5.18
CA ALA A 5 -8.42 -6.24 -3.79
C ALA A 5 -8.21 -5.00 -2.92
N LEU A 6 -8.76 -4.99 -1.73
CA LEU A 6 -8.63 -3.88 -0.79
C LEU A 6 -8.13 -4.38 0.55
N ILE A 7 -7.14 -3.70 1.08
CA ILE A 7 -6.58 -3.94 2.41
C ILE A 7 -6.63 -2.62 3.15
N SER A 8 -7.29 -2.58 4.30
CA SER A 8 -7.18 -1.43 5.18
C SER A 8 -6.20 -1.73 6.32
N PHE A 9 -5.55 -0.69 6.80
CA PHE A 9 -4.65 -0.80 7.93
C PHE A 9 -4.91 0.37 8.90
N SER A 10 -5.68 0.07 9.93
CA SER A 10 -5.93 0.98 11.05
C SER A 10 -6.07 0.14 12.31
N GLY A 11 -5.85 0.75 13.47
CA GLY A 11 -5.86 0.01 14.73
C GLY A 11 -4.59 -0.81 14.92
N LEU A 12 -4.72 -2.07 15.29
CA LEU A 12 -3.57 -2.91 15.65
C LEU A 12 -2.95 -3.65 14.48
N LYS A 13 -3.71 -3.93 13.44
CA LYS A 13 -3.24 -4.72 12.29
C LYS A 13 -4.00 -4.37 11.02
N ALA A 14 -3.49 -4.85 9.89
CA ALA A 14 -4.17 -4.75 8.62
C ALA A 14 -5.34 -5.74 8.53
N ASP A 15 -6.33 -5.38 7.74
CA ASP A 15 -7.52 -6.19 7.51
C ASP A 15 -7.82 -6.26 6.00
N PRO A 16 -7.80 -7.45 5.40
CA PRO A 16 -8.23 -7.59 4.01
C PRO A 16 -9.75 -7.42 3.91
N LEU A 17 -10.18 -6.25 3.47
CA LEU A 17 -11.60 -5.90 3.35
C LEU A 17 -12.27 -6.56 2.16
N LEU A 18 -11.51 -6.83 1.12
CA LEU A 18 -12.03 -7.37 -0.13
C LEU A 18 -10.96 -8.25 -0.78
N LEU A 19 -11.27 -9.51 -0.96
CA LEU A 19 -10.43 -10.42 -1.72
C LEU A 19 -10.51 -10.07 -3.22
N PRO A 20 -9.55 -10.52 -4.02
CA PRO A 20 -9.52 -10.14 -5.44
C PRO A 20 -10.84 -10.40 -6.15
N THR A 21 -11.41 -9.35 -6.72
CA THR A 21 -12.70 -9.37 -7.41
C THR A 21 -12.64 -8.55 -8.69
N LYS A 22 -13.47 -8.91 -9.66
CA LYS A 22 -13.69 -8.11 -10.87
C LYS A 22 -14.79 -7.08 -10.71
N SER A 23 -15.48 -7.05 -9.57
CA SER A 23 -16.59 -6.14 -9.31
C SER A 23 -16.10 -4.77 -8.82
N LEU A 24 -16.06 -3.79 -9.72
CA LEU A 24 -15.73 -2.41 -9.38
C LEU A 24 -16.79 -1.78 -8.47
N VAL A 25 -18.05 -2.19 -8.60
CA VAL A 25 -19.14 -1.71 -7.73
C VAL A 25 -18.88 -2.12 -6.29
N THR A 26 -18.53 -3.38 -6.07
CA THR A 26 -18.19 -3.89 -4.73
C THR A 26 -16.97 -3.15 -4.16
N ALA A 27 -15.93 -2.94 -4.96
CA ALA A 27 -14.72 -2.23 -4.54
C ALA A 27 -15.05 -0.78 -4.14
N LYS A 28 -15.81 -0.05 -4.93
CA LYS A 28 -16.24 1.32 -4.62
C LYS A 28 -17.05 1.38 -3.32
N LYS A 29 -17.98 0.45 -3.13
CA LYS A 29 -18.80 0.38 -1.93
C LYS A 29 -17.94 0.16 -0.68
N LYS A 30 -16.97 -0.73 -0.75
CA LYS A 30 -16.04 -0.98 0.38
C LYS A 30 -15.19 0.24 0.68
N LEU A 31 -14.65 0.92 -0.34
CA LEU A 31 -13.87 2.15 -0.16
C LEU A 31 -14.67 3.25 0.53
N SER A 32 -15.93 3.45 0.14
CA SER A 32 -16.75 4.52 0.70
C SER A 32 -17.17 4.27 2.15
N SER A 33 -17.06 3.05 2.64
CA SER A 33 -17.44 2.67 4.01
C SER A 33 -16.25 2.63 4.99
N LEU A 34 -15.04 3.01 4.56
CA LEU A 34 -13.87 2.94 5.43
C LEU A 34 -13.91 4.00 6.53
N PRO A 35 -13.77 3.61 7.80
CA PRO A 35 -13.61 4.57 8.88
C PRO A 35 -12.22 5.19 8.84
N GLY A 36 -12.11 6.45 9.26
CA GLY A 36 -10.83 7.12 9.43
C GLY A 36 -10.33 7.08 10.87
N GLY A 37 -9.07 7.42 11.07
CA GLY A 37 -8.44 7.59 12.38
C GLY A 37 -7.88 6.30 12.98
N GLY A 38 -7.32 6.43 14.19
CA GLY A 38 -6.72 5.34 14.93
C GLY A 38 -5.22 5.16 14.68
N ALA A 39 -4.67 4.07 15.23
CA ALA A 39 -3.28 3.70 14.99
C ALA A 39 -3.06 3.31 13.51
N THR A 40 -1.81 3.41 13.05
CA THR A 40 -1.46 3.16 11.65
C THR A 40 -0.47 2.00 11.55
N PRO A 41 -0.94 0.76 11.40
CA PRO A 41 -0.08 -0.40 11.23
C PRO A 41 0.38 -0.55 9.77
N LEU A 42 1.16 0.42 9.29
CA LEU A 42 1.61 0.48 7.89
C LEU A 42 2.40 -0.76 7.48
N ALA A 43 3.28 -1.26 8.35
CA ALA A 43 4.07 -2.46 8.09
C ALA A 43 3.16 -3.68 7.87
N ASN A 44 2.12 -3.82 8.70
CA ASN A 44 1.13 -4.90 8.52
C ASN A 44 0.36 -4.76 7.20
N GLY A 45 -0.03 -3.53 6.84
CA GLY A 45 -0.70 -3.26 5.57
C GLY A 45 0.13 -3.67 4.39
N LEU A 46 1.41 -3.30 4.39
CA LEU A 46 2.35 -3.67 3.34
C LEU A 46 2.62 -5.17 3.31
N LEU A 47 2.71 -5.82 4.48
CA LEU A 47 2.90 -7.26 4.56
C LEU A 47 1.72 -8.02 3.95
N GLU A 48 0.49 -7.63 4.27
CA GLU A 48 -0.71 -8.23 3.67
C GLU A 48 -0.73 -8.02 2.15
N ALA A 49 -0.39 -6.83 1.69
CA ALA A 49 -0.31 -6.54 0.26
C ALA A 49 0.76 -7.39 -0.42
N PHE A 50 1.92 -7.54 0.20
CA PHE A 50 3.00 -8.38 -0.30
C PHE A 50 2.57 -9.85 -0.40
N ASN A 51 1.91 -10.38 0.63
CA ASN A 51 1.43 -11.76 0.65
C ASN A 51 0.38 -11.99 -0.44
N MET A 52 -0.56 -11.07 -0.60
CA MET A 52 -1.61 -11.15 -1.62
C MET A 52 -1.02 -11.05 -3.03
N ALA A 53 -0.05 -10.16 -3.25
CA ALA A 53 0.65 -10.01 -4.52
C ALA A 53 1.45 -11.28 -4.87
N SER A 54 2.13 -11.86 -3.88
CA SER A 54 2.88 -13.09 -4.06
C SER A 54 1.97 -14.26 -4.43
N ALA A 55 0.81 -14.36 -3.79
CA ALA A 55 -0.20 -15.37 -4.12
C ALA A 55 -0.77 -15.19 -5.54
N ALA A 56 -0.99 -13.94 -5.97
CA ALA A 56 -1.42 -13.66 -7.33
C ALA A 56 -0.37 -14.07 -8.35
N ARG A 57 0.90 -13.76 -8.09
CA ARG A 57 2.02 -14.11 -8.96
C ARG A 57 2.17 -15.63 -9.10
N SER A 58 1.95 -16.38 -8.04
CA SER A 58 2.00 -17.85 -8.10
C SER A 58 0.94 -18.45 -9.02
N ARG A 59 -0.10 -17.68 -9.34
CA ARG A 59 -1.15 -18.05 -10.30
C ARG A 59 -0.96 -17.38 -11.66
N SER A 60 0.25 -16.92 -11.94
CA SER A 60 0.60 -16.22 -13.19
C SER A 60 -0.17 -14.92 -13.42
N ILE A 61 -0.64 -14.28 -12.34
CA ILE A 61 -1.28 -12.96 -12.39
C ILE A 61 -0.22 -11.92 -12.07
N LYS A 62 -0.18 -10.81 -12.82
CA LYS A 62 0.75 -9.70 -12.56
C LYS A 62 0.15 -8.76 -11.52
N PRO A 63 0.68 -8.74 -10.29
CA PRO A 63 0.17 -7.85 -9.25
C PRO A 63 0.75 -6.46 -9.36
N ILE A 64 -0.02 -5.47 -8.96
CA ILE A 64 0.43 -4.10 -8.71
C ILE A 64 -0.12 -3.69 -7.34
N ILE A 65 0.77 -3.24 -6.46
CA ILE A 65 0.37 -2.71 -5.16
C ILE A 65 0.21 -1.20 -5.30
N ILE A 66 -0.95 -0.67 -4.89
CA ILE A 66 -1.18 0.77 -4.81
C ILE A 66 -1.34 1.12 -3.33
N LEU A 67 -0.37 1.86 -2.81
CA LEU A 67 -0.37 2.30 -1.41
C LEU A 67 -0.83 3.75 -1.32
N LEU A 68 -1.86 4.00 -0.50
CA LEU A 68 -2.28 5.35 -0.14
C LEU A 68 -1.93 5.57 1.34
N SER A 69 -0.97 6.44 1.62
CA SER A 69 -0.48 6.67 2.98
C SER A 69 0.31 7.97 3.04
N ASP A 70 0.45 8.54 4.25
CA ASP A 70 1.38 9.63 4.48
C ASP A 70 2.80 9.14 4.82
N GLY A 71 3.02 7.83 4.78
CA GLY A 71 4.31 7.20 5.07
C GLY A 71 4.61 7.04 6.57
N LYS A 72 3.70 7.44 7.45
CA LYS A 72 3.91 7.40 8.90
C LYS A 72 3.24 6.17 9.50
N GLY A 73 4.03 5.19 9.90
CA GLY A 73 3.55 4.07 10.70
C GLY A 73 3.88 4.27 12.17
N ASN A 74 3.01 3.83 13.06
CA ASN A 74 3.21 3.92 14.51
C ASN A 74 2.96 2.59 15.23
N MET A 75 2.77 1.52 14.48
CA MET A 75 2.54 0.18 15.01
C MET A 75 3.49 -0.80 14.33
N SER A 76 4.25 -1.55 15.12
CA SER A 76 5.16 -2.58 14.61
C SER A 76 4.40 -3.86 14.22
N LEU A 77 5.09 -4.77 13.54
CA LEU A 77 4.50 -6.05 13.11
C LEU A 77 4.02 -6.91 14.29
N ASP A 78 4.65 -6.80 15.44
CA ASP A 78 4.26 -7.54 16.64
C ASP A 78 3.15 -6.85 17.46
N GLY A 79 2.59 -5.76 16.96
CA GLY A 79 1.48 -5.06 17.59
C GLY A 79 1.90 -4.10 18.71
N VAL A 80 3.20 -3.82 18.84
CA VAL A 80 3.71 -2.85 19.82
C VAL A 80 3.72 -1.46 19.21
N GLY A 81 3.20 -0.47 19.92
CA GLY A 81 3.24 0.93 19.50
C GLY A 81 4.65 1.49 19.52
N GLY A 82 4.90 2.52 18.70
CA GLY A 82 6.18 3.20 18.63
C GLY A 82 6.67 3.38 17.20
N ARG A 83 7.18 4.57 16.91
CA ARG A 83 7.56 4.94 15.54
C ARG A 83 8.86 4.28 15.07
N VAL A 84 9.83 4.12 15.97
CA VAL A 84 11.17 3.60 15.59
C VAL A 84 11.06 2.17 15.07
N LYS A 85 10.41 1.29 15.83
CA LYS A 85 10.23 -0.10 15.43
C LYS A 85 9.28 -0.22 14.26
N ALA A 86 8.19 0.54 14.26
CA ALA A 86 7.24 0.58 13.15
C ALA A 86 7.93 0.99 11.84
N THR A 87 8.81 1.99 11.88
CA THR A 87 9.57 2.42 10.70
C THR A 87 10.53 1.35 10.21
N LYS A 88 11.24 0.67 11.13
CA LYS A 88 12.12 -0.45 10.76
C LYS A 88 11.34 -1.59 10.09
N ASP A 89 10.20 -1.95 10.64
CA ASP A 89 9.36 -3.01 10.10
C ASP A 89 8.83 -2.61 8.71
N THR A 90 8.38 -1.37 8.56
CA THR A 90 7.89 -0.84 7.27
C THR A 90 9.00 -0.88 6.22
N THR A 91 10.19 -0.41 6.55
CA THR A 91 11.35 -0.43 5.66
C THR A 91 11.72 -1.86 5.25
N TYR A 92 11.65 -2.79 6.19
CA TYR A 92 11.93 -4.20 5.92
C TYR A 92 10.95 -4.77 4.90
N ILE A 93 9.63 -4.56 5.09
CA ILE A 93 8.61 -5.07 4.15
C ILE A 93 8.73 -4.37 2.79
N ALA A 94 8.97 -3.05 2.78
CA ALA A 94 9.19 -2.32 1.53
C ALA A 94 10.38 -2.92 0.74
N SER A 95 11.45 -3.28 1.43
CA SER A 95 12.61 -3.93 0.81
C SER A 95 12.26 -5.32 0.25
N LEU A 96 11.35 -6.06 0.86
CA LEU A 96 10.85 -7.33 0.31
C LEU A 96 10.11 -7.11 -1.01
N ILE A 97 9.24 -6.10 -1.05
CA ILE A 97 8.50 -5.73 -2.26
C ILE A 97 9.47 -5.40 -3.40
N LYS A 98 10.48 -4.58 -3.10
CA LYS A 98 11.53 -4.21 -4.05
C LYS A 98 12.33 -5.41 -4.52
N ARG A 99 12.83 -6.23 -3.60
CA ARG A 99 13.66 -7.40 -3.93
C ARG A 99 12.91 -8.45 -4.75
N ASN A 100 11.61 -8.56 -4.54
CA ASN A 100 10.77 -9.48 -5.29
C ASN A 100 10.23 -8.86 -6.59
N ALA A 101 10.65 -7.64 -6.92
CA ALA A 101 10.26 -6.92 -8.13
C ALA A 101 8.73 -6.85 -8.32
N ILE A 102 8.01 -6.59 -7.22
CA ILE A 102 6.56 -6.38 -7.27
C ILE A 102 6.33 -4.92 -7.64
N ASN A 103 5.63 -4.70 -8.75
CA ASN A 103 5.29 -3.36 -9.20
C ASN A 103 4.41 -2.66 -8.18
N ASN A 104 4.71 -1.39 -7.92
CA ASN A 104 3.97 -0.64 -6.92
C ASN A 104 3.88 0.85 -7.27
N ILE A 105 2.86 1.47 -6.72
CA ILE A 105 2.59 2.89 -6.84
C ILE A 105 2.33 3.40 -5.43
N PHE A 106 3.13 4.36 -4.97
CA PHE A 106 2.91 5.02 -3.68
C PHE A 106 2.29 6.39 -3.90
N ILE A 107 1.08 6.57 -3.40
CA ILE A 107 0.35 7.84 -3.41
C ILE A 107 0.48 8.44 -2.01
N ASP A 108 1.32 9.46 -1.88
CA ASP A 108 1.58 10.14 -0.63
C ASP A 108 0.45 11.13 -0.34
N THR A 109 -0.28 10.88 0.74
CA THR A 109 -1.41 11.71 1.15
C THR A 109 -1.00 12.88 2.05
N SER A 110 0.27 13.03 2.37
CA SER A 110 0.77 14.14 3.19
C SER A 110 0.68 15.47 2.43
N ARG A 111 0.41 16.54 3.18
CA ARG A 111 0.30 17.90 2.58
C ARG A 111 1.66 18.46 2.15
N ARG A 112 2.73 17.98 2.76
CA ARG A 112 4.11 18.43 2.48
C ARG A 112 4.99 17.19 2.33
N LYS A 113 6.03 17.31 1.52
CA LYS A 113 7.05 16.27 1.43
C LYS A 113 7.68 16.04 2.81
N THR A 114 7.78 14.78 3.21
CA THR A 114 8.38 14.38 4.47
C THR A 114 9.55 13.44 4.23
N PRO A 115 10.59 13.45 5.09
CA PRO A 115 11.68 12.50 4.97
C PRO A 115 11.21 11.05 5.03
N MET A 116 10.20 10.76 5.83
CA MET A 116 9.64 9.40 5.97
C MET A 116 9.00 8.91 4.68
N ALA A 117 8.19 9.74 4.04
CA ALA A 117 7.56 9.38 2.77
C ALA A 117 8.60 9.21 1.66
N ASN A 118 9.60 10.08 1.60
CA ASN A 118 10.70 9.95 0.64
C ASN A 118 11.50 8.68 0.85
N GLU A 119 11.78 8.33 2.10
CA GLU A 119 12.48 7.08 2.45
C GLU A 119 11.66 5.86 2.00
N LEU A 120 10.38 5.83 2.31
CA LEU A 120 9.49 4.75 1.93
C LEU A 120 9.40 4.62 0.39
N ALA A 121 9.27 5.74 -0.32
CA ALA A 121 9.25 5.75 -1.78
C ALA A 121 10.52 5.13 -2.37
N ARG A 122 11.67 5.47 -1.81
CA ARG A 122 12.97 4.93 -2.24
C ARG A 122 13.05 3.43 -1.97
N GLU A 123 12.62 2.99 -0.79
CA GLU A 123 12.65 1.57 -0.42
C GLU A 123 11.70 0.72 -1.25
N LEU A 124 10.54 1.25 -1.62
CA LEU A 124 9.58 0.57 -2.50
C LEU A 124 10.07 0.51 -3.95
N ASN A 125 10.83 1.51 -4.38
CA ASN A 125 11.38 1.64 -5.73
C ASN A 125 10.32 1.50 -6.84
N GLY A 126 9.13 2.04 -6.60
CA GLY A 126 8.04 2.09 -7.57
C GLY A 126 7.77 3.52 -8.04
N HIS A 127 6.57 3.74 -8.57
CA HIS A 127 6.11 5.10 -8.89
C HIS A 127 5.68 5.81 -7.61
N TYR A 128 6.01 7.10 -7.52
CA TYR A 128 5.67 7.92 -6.36
C TYR A 128 4.95 9.18 -6.81
N PHE A 129 3.80 9.44 -6.22
CA PHE A 129 3.01 10.65 -6.45
C PHE A 129 2.60 11.25 -5.11
N GLN A 130 2.75 12.56 -4.99
CA GLN A 130 2.22 13.31 -3.85
C GLN A 130 0.91 14.00 -4.25
N LEU A 131 -0.11 13.95 -3.38
CA LEU A 131 -1.32 14.73 -3.59
C LEU A 131 -1.00 16.23 -3.47
N PRO A 132 -1.62 17.11 -4.30
CA PRO A 132 -2.68 16.85 -5.29
C PRO A 132 -2.20 16.42 -6.68
N MET A 133 -0.91 16.13 -6.87
CA MET A 133 -0.34 15.76 -8.17
C MET A 133 -0.79 14.38 -8.65
N ALA A 134 -1.23 13.50 -7.72
CA ALA A 134 -1.79 12.20 -8.05
C ALA A 134 -3.23 12.36 -8.55
N ASN A 135 -3.42 12.33 -9.86
CA ASN A 135 -4.75 12.33 -10.49
C ASN A 135 -4.98 11.03 -11.26
N SER A 136 -6.21 10.81 -11.71
CA SER A 136 -6.56 9.57 -12.41
C SER A 136 -5.71 9.33 -13.67
N ALA A 137 -5.34 10.38 -14.38
CA ALA A 137 -4.51 10.26 -15.59
C ALA A 137 -3.08 9.81 -15.27
N SER A 138 -2.43 10.41 -14.26
CA SER A 138 -1.07 10.04 -13.85
C SER A 138 -1.02 8.63 -13.26
N ILE A 139 -2.01 8.25 -12.46
CA ILE A 139 -2.12 6.91 -11.89
C ILE A 139 -2.36 5.87 -12.98
N SER A 140 -3.28 6.13 -13.90
CA SER A 140 -3.54 5.24 -15.04
C SER A 140 -2.30 5.01 -15.88
N LYS A 141 -1.54 6.07 -16.15
CA LYS A 141 -0.28 5.97 -16.89
C LYS A 141 0.74 5.10 -16.15
N ALA A 142 0.87 5.28 -14.83
CA ALA A 142 1.77 4.47 -14.01
C ALA A 142 1.35 3.00 -14.02
N VAL A 143 0.06 2.71 -13.93
CA VAL A 143 -0.47 1.33 -14.02
C VAL A 143 -0.13 0.72 -15.38
N GLN A 144 -0.34 1.45 -16.47
CA GLN A 144 -0.03 0.97 -17.83
C GLN A 144 1.47 0.68 -17.98
N GLN A 145 2.34 1.51 -17.43
CA GLN A 145 3.78 1.28 -17.45
C GLN A 145 4.22 0.08 -16.62
N SER A 146 3.40 -0.33 -15.65
CA SER A 146 3.68 -1.45 -14.75
C SER A 146 3.16 -2.80 -15.27
N ILE A 147 2.40 -2.78 -16.33
CA ILE A 147 1.92 -3.98 -17.02
C ILE A 147 2.95 -4.42 -18.06
#